data_f871f82b60791e6d3880de4f2536e2ba
#
_entry.id   f871f82b60791e6d3880de4f2536e2ba
#
_cell.length_a   1.000
_cell.length_b   1.000
_cell.length_c   1.000
_cell.angle_alpha   90.00
_cell.angle_beta   90.00
_cell.angle_gamma   90.00
#
_symmetry.space_group_name_H-M   'P 1'
#
loop_
_entity.id
_entity.type
_entity.pdbx_description
1 polymer ?
#
loop_
_entity_poly.entity_id
_entity_poly.type
_entity_poly.pdbx_seq_one_letter_code
_entity_poly.pdbx_strand_id
1 'polypeptide(L)'
;MSSNKKIIEEEVAVGILLNNNGQILITKRRNNQFMSGYWELPGGKIEVGENKKDSLKRELFEELGVTVKKSNLKHTMFHQYPDKVVKLWIYNVEKYSGEPSGQEGQDTSWCSLDQLNNYKLLPTMREIVHKISLPKHYWITPDDHHSESVIEKCHEHLIAGTMIVQLRSKAPLDQSYIDKIYRLCQDYQASLILNIPNKTYQELCDGWHLTSNELLSLNERPCDNNKLLGVSTHNALEAEHAERISADYISLSPVSSTPSHSHIPPLGWQAASDIIRKSNLPVYLLGGMSKEVLDKALSIGAQGIAGISQI
;
A
#
# COMPACT_ATOMS: atom_id res chain seq x y z
N MET A 1 -23.09 14.64 25.46
CA MET A 1 -21.76 15.15 25.85
C MET A 1 -20.75 14.14 25.32
N SER A 2 -20.20 14.42 24.15
CA SER A 2 -19.16 13.57 23.54
C SER A 2 -17.85 13.89 24.26
N SER A 3 -17.36 12.94 25.06
CA SER A 3 -16.03 13.05 25.67
C SER A 3 -15.00 12.99 24.55
N ASN A 4 -14.31 14.10 24.31
CA ASN A 4 -13.10 14.14 23.47
C ASN A 4 -12.04 13.20 24.11
N LYS A 5 -12.09 11.91 23.81
CA LYS A 5 -11.01 10.99 24.15
C LYS A 5 -9.79 11.45 23.36
N LYS A 6 -8.76 11.92 24.06
CA LYS A 6 -7.49 12.29 23.45
C LYS A 6 -6.92 11.04 22.78
N ILE A 7 -6.89 11.02 21.45
CA ILE A 7 -6.30 9.92 20.69
C ILE A 7 -4.80 9.91 21.01
N ILE A 8 -4.31 8.80 21.53
CA ILE A 8 -2.88 8.62 21.82
C ILE A 8 -2.21 8.25 20.49
N GLU A 9 -1.20 9.01 20.11
CA GLU A 9 -0.34 8.68 18.97
C GLU A 9 0.92 7.98 19.48
N GLU A 10 1.15 6.75 19.03
CA GLU A 10 2.36 5.97 19.32
C GLU A 10 3.21 5.87 18.05
N GLU A 11 4.52 6.04 18.16
CA GLU A 11 5.46 5.78 17.06
C GLU A 11 6.19 4.45 17.29
N VAL A 12 6.30 3.64 16.24
CA VAL A 12 6.92 2.31 16.26
C VAL A 12 7.89 2.19 15.08
N ALA A 13 9.09 1.67 15.33
CA ALA A 13 10.07 1.34 14.30
C ALA A 13 10.13 -0.17 14.09
N VAL A 14 9.91 -0.64 12.84
CA VAL A 14 9.94 -2.06 12.48
C VAL A 14 10.95 -2.32 11.38
N GLY A 15 11.57 -3.49 11.39
CA GLY A 15 12.59 -3.93 10.44
C GLY A 15 12.11 -5.03 9.51
N ILE A 16 12.27 -4.84 8.20
CA ILE A 16 12.19 -5.90 7.21
C ILE A 16 13.61 -6.49 7.08
N LEU A 17 13.81 -7.68 7.63
CA LEU A 17 15.04 -8.46 7.45
C LEU A 17 14.78 -9.51 6.39
N LEU A 18 15.68 -9.60 5.41
CA LEU A 18 15.63 -10.63 4.37
C LEU A 18 16.83 -11.55 4.51
N ASN A 19 16.61 -12.86 4.33
CA ASN A 19 17.70 -13.81 4.17
C ASN A 19 18.12 -13.90 2.68
N ASN A 20 19.14 -14.73 2.41
CA ASN A 20 19.67 -14.93 1.05
C ASN A 20 18.64 -15.54 0.07
N ASN A 21 17.57 -16.14 0.57
CA ASN A 21 16.49 -16.72 -0.23
C ASN A 21 15.34 -15.72 -0.46
N GLY A 22 15.48 -14.46 -0.01
CA GLY A 22 14.42 -13.44 -0.13
C GLY A 22 13.26 -13.62 0.85
N GLN A 23 13.39 -14.49 1.86
CA GLN A 23 12.38 -14.68 2.89
C GLN A 23 12.45 -13.58 3.94
N ILE A 24 11.31 -13.17 4.48
CA ILE A 24 11.16 -12.17 5.53
C ILE A 24 11.21 -12.85 6.89
N LEU A 25 11.93 -12.24 7.84
CA LEU A 25 11.87 -12.64 9.24
C LEU A 25 10.62 -12.08 9.91
N ILE A 26 9.87 -12.95 10.57
CA ILE A 26 8.73 -12.59 11.42
C ILE A 26 8.93 -13.13 12.83
N THR A 27 8.34 -12.44 13.81
CA THR A 27 8.37 -12.79 15.23
C THR A 27 6.96 -13.02 15.75
N LYS A 28 6.80 -13.93 16.70
CA LYS A 28 5.52 -14.25 17.31
C LYS A 28 5.37 -13.54 18.64
N ARG A 29 4.27 -12.79 18.80
CA ARG A 29 3.98 -12.09 20.05
C ARG A 29 3.83 -13.04 21.23
N ARG A 30 4.49 -12.70 22.34
CA ARG A 30 4.51 -13.50 23.57
C ARG A 30 3.16 -13.49 24.28
N ASN A 31 2.96 -14.45 25.20
CA ASN A 31 1.69 -14.63 25.92
C ASN A 31 1.31 -13.42 26.82
N ASN A 32 2.24 -12.59 27.21
CA ASN A 32 2.03 -11.39 28.01
C ASN A 32 1.79 -10.11 27.20
N GLN A 33 1.77 -10.20 25.88
CA GLN A 33 1.57 -9.06 24.98
C GLN A 33 0.13 -8.98 24.45
N PHE A 34 -0.34 -7.77 24.13
CA PHE A 34 -1.60 -7.58 23.41
C PHE A 34 -1.57 -8.35 22.08
N MET A 35 -2.67 -9.07 21.76
CA MET A 35 -2.74 -9.98 20.61
C MET A 35 -1.65 -11.08 20.62
N SER A 36 -1.48 -11.73 21.77
CA SER A 36 -0.60 -12.89 21.93
C SER A 36 -0.80 -13.95 20.84
N GLY A 37 0.30 -14.54 20.37
CA GLY A 37 0.30 -15.59 19.35
C GLY A 37 0.13 -15.09 17.91
N TYR A 38 -0.04 -13.81 17.69
CA TYR A 38 0.01 -13.20 16.36
C TYR A 38 1.47 -12.99 15.92
N TRP A 39 1.69 -12.99 14.61
CA TRP A 39 2.98 -12.77 13.99
C TRP A 39 3.10 -11.36 13.43
N GLU A 40 4.27 -10.77 13.57
CA GLU A 40 4.58 -9.39 13.17
C GLU A 40 6.02 -9.25 12.67
N LEU A 41 6.37 -8.08 12.11
CA LEU A 41 7.76 -7.72 11.89
C LEU A 41 8.42 -7.41 13.22
N PRO A 42 9.71 -7.76 13.40
CA PRO A 42 10.49 -7.39 14.59
C PRO A 42 10.66 -5.88 14.70
N GLY A 43 10.62 -5.37 15.93
CA GLY A 43 10.73 -3.96 16.25
C GLY A 43 9.79 -3.53 17.36
N GLY A 44 9.84 -2.25 17.75
CA GLY A 44 9.08 -1.79 18.88
C GLY A 44 8.91 -0.29 18.94
N LYS A 45 8.46 0.19 20.13
CA LYS A 45 8.13 1.60 20.36
C LYS A 45 9.37 2.47 20.36
N ILE A 46 9.24 3.65 19.74
CA ILE A 46 10.26 4.69 19.81
C ILE A 46 10.12 5.38 21.17
N GLU A 47 11.19 5.39 21.94
CA GLU A 47 11.22 6.04 23.23
C GLU A 47 11.29 7.56 23.13
N VAL A 48 10.88 8.26 24.18
CA VAL A 48 10.89 9.73 24.22
C VAL A 48 12.31 10.27 24.01
N GLY A 49 12.49 11.06 22.96
CA GLY A 49 13.80 11.63 22.60
C GLY A 49 14.69 10.71 21.79
N GLU A 50 14.26 9.48 21.50
CA GLU A 50 15.03 8.53 20.70
C GLU A 50 14.90 8.81 19.19
N ASN A 51 15.99 8.62 18.46
CA ASN A 51 15.96 8.66 16.99
C ASN A 51 15.37 7.36 16.45
N LYS A 52 14.55 7.44 15.43
CA LYS A 52 13.84 6.30 14.80
C LYS A 52 14.75 5.15 14.35
N LYS A 53 15.94 5.49 13.80
CA LYS A 53 16.93 4.46 13.42
C LYS A 53 17.63 3.84 14.62
N ASP A 54 17.81 4.60 15.69
CA ASP A 54 18.44 4.08 16.90
C ASP A 54 17.46 3.20 17.67
N SER A 55 16.16 3.56 17.70
CA SER A 55 15.09 2.68 18.17
C SER A 55 15.06 1.35 17.41
N LEU A 56 15.08 1.39 16.08
CA LEU A 56 15.17 0.16 15.27
C LEU A 56 16.36 -0.72 15.65
N LYS A 57 17.54 -0.12 15.82
CA LYS A 57 18.75 -0.86 16.19
C LYS A 57 18.64 -1.49 17.59
N ARG A 58 18.14 -0.72 18.56
CA ARG A 58 17.93 -1.19 19.94
C ARG A 58 16.94 -2.35 19.95
N GLU A 59 15.76 -2.16 19.38
CA GLU A 59 14.71 -3.19 19.34
C GLU A 59 15.16 -4.49 18.66
N LEU A 60 15.83 -4.38 17.48
CA LEU A 60 16.31 -5.56 16.77
C LEU A 60 17.47 -6.26 17.53
N PHE A 61 18.23 -5.51 18.31
CA PHE A 61 19.25 -6.12 19.17
C PHE A 61 18.61 -6.83 20.38
N GLU A 62 17.66 -6.19 21.04
CA GLU A 62 16.95 -6.73 22.21
C GLU A 62 16.12 -7.96 21.83
N GLU A 63 15.36 -7.88 20.75
CA GLU A 63 14.45 -8.97 20.33
C GLU A 63 15.18 -10.14 19.65
N LEU A 64 16.20 -9.85 18.81
CA LEU A 64 16.78 -10.83 17.89
C LEU A 64 18.27 -11.08 18.08
N GLY A 65 18.98 -10.29 18.90
CA GLY A 65 20.43 -10.36 19.05
C GLY A 65 21.22 -9.88 17.83
N VAL A 66 20.58 -9.16 16.90
CA VAL A 66 21.24 -8.68 15.69
C VAL A 66 21.68 -7.23 15.80
N THR A 67 22.87 -6.92 15.28
CA THR A 67 23.37 -5.54 15.19
C THR A 67 23.18 -4.99 13.79
N VAL A 68 22.24 -4.03 13.63
CA VAL A 68 21.98 -3.37 12.36
C VAL A 68 23.16 -2.49 11.95
N LYS A 69 23.73 -2.73 10.78
CA LYS A 69 24.84 -1.96 10.18
C LYS A 69 24.35 -0.94 9.15
N LYS A 70 23.34 -1.29 8.36
CA LYS A 70 22.76 -0.42 7.36
C LYS A 70 21.27 -0.65 7.23
N SER A 71 20.49 0.43 7.29
CA SER A 71 19.05 0.41 7.08
C SER A 71 18.60 1.68 6.38
N ASN A 72 17.55 1.59 5.58
CA ASN A 72 16.88 2.74 4.97
C ASN A 72 15.38 2.70 5.24
N LEU A 73 14.78 3.86 5.35
CA LEU A 73 13.33 3.99 5.49
C LEU A 73 12.67 3.59 4.17
N LYS A 74 11.82 2.56 4.21
CA LYS A 74 11.09 2.07 3.04
C LYS A 74 9.72 2.74 2.94
N HIS A 75 8.96 2.75 4.05
CA HIS A 75 7.62 3.33 4.13
C HIS A 75 7.35 3.93 5.51
N THR A 76 6.37 4.83 5.55
CA THR A 76 5.65 5.18 6.77
C THR A 76 4.18 4.88 6.57
N MET A 77 3.49 4.47 7.63
CA MET A 77 2.05 4.26 7.60
C MET A 77 1.43 4.60 8.96
N PHE A 78 0.14 4.85 8.94
CA PHE A 78 -0.66 5.00 10.14
C PHE A 78 -1.62 3.83 10.22
N HIS A 79 -1.81 3.29 11.42
CA HIS A 79 -2.83 2.29 11.70
C HIS A 79 -3.74 2.79 12.80
N GLN A 80 -5.03 2.81 12.53
CA GLN A 80 -6.06 3.26 13.45
C GLN A 80 -6.57 2.09 14.28
N TYR A 81 -6.22 2.07 15.57
CA TYR A 81 -6.89 1.22 16.56
C TYR A 81 -8.09 1.96 17.18
N PRO A 82 -9.02 1.27 17.87
CA PRO A 82 -10.19 1.92 18.47
C PRO A 82 -9.85 3.01 19.50
N ASP A 83 -8.68 2.95 20.12
CA ASP A 83 -8.24 3.81 21.24
C ASP A 83 -6.98 4.63 20.94
N LYS A 84 -6.28 4.32 19.85
CA LYS A 84 -5.02 4.98 19.50
C LYS A 84 -4.72 4.92 18.01
N VAL A 85 -3.83 5.83 17.56
CA VAL A 85 -3.19 5.79 16.25
C VAL A 85 -1.75 5.34 16.43
N VAL A 86 -1.31 4.36 15.66
CA VAL A 86 0.09 3.92 15.61
C VAL A 86 0.70 4.38 14.30
N LYS A 87 1.79 5.15 14.39
CA LYS A 87 2.61 5.50 13.23
C LYS A 87 3.78 4.54 13.15
N LEU A 88 3.82 3.77 12.05
CA LEU A 88 4.89 2.80 11.80
C LEU A 88 5.95 3.40 10.87
N TRP A 89 7.20 3.25 11.27
CA TRP A 89 8.38 3.55 10.49
C TRP A 89 8.99 2.23 10.03
N ILE A 90 8.76 1.86 8.77
CA ILE A 90 9.12 0.56 8.19
C ILE A 90 10.47 0.70 7.49
N TYR A 91 11.48 0.02 8.01
CA TYR A 91 12.84 0.05 7.50
C TYR A 91 13.19 -1.24 6.77
N ASN A 92 13.83 -1.12 5.62
CA ASN A 92 14.57 -2.22 5.03
C ASN A 92 15.96 -2.32 5.71
N VAL A 93 16.27 -3.48 6.33
CA VAL A 93 17.56 -3.75 6.96
C VAL A 93 18.47 -4.41 5.93
N GLU A 94 19.32 -3.60 5.29
CA GLU A 94 20.19 -4.04 4.20
C GLU A 94 21.40 -4.85 4.68
N LYS A 95 21.89 -4.54 5.88
CA LYS A 95 23.05 -5.21 6.45
C LYS A 95 22.98 -5.26 7.96
N TYR A 96 23.21 -6.44 8.50
CA TYR A 96 23.31 -6.68 9.94
C TYR A 96 24.37 -7.75 10.23
N SER A 97 24.73 -7.94 11.49
CA SER A 97 25.58 -9.01 12.00
C SER A 97 24.90 -9.70 13.18
N GLY A 98 25.22 -10.97 13.40
CA GLY A 98 24.54 -11.86 14.33
C GLY A 98 23.57 -12.79 13.64
N GLU A 99 23.21 -13.90 14.29
CA GLU A 99 22.19 -14.85 13.83
C GLU A 99 20.86 -14.48 14.50
N PRO A 100 19.80 -14.10 13.74
CA PRO A 100 18.54 -13.71 14.33
C PRO A 100 17.87 -14.87 15.07
N SER A 101 17.62 -14.68 16.36
CA SER A 101 16.90 -15.65 17.21
C SER A 101 16.16 -14.91 18.32
N GLY A 102 15.04 -15.46 18.77
CA GLY A 102 14.21 -14.83 19.80
C GLY A 102 14.91 -14.73 21.15
N GLN A 103 15.50 -13.57 21.45
CA GLN A 103 16.26 -13.31 22.69
C GLN A 103 15.37 -13.21 23.92
N GLU A 104 14.11 -12.86 23.72
CA GLU A 104 13.11 -12.71 24.78
C GLU A 104 12.17 -13.91 24.90
N GLY A 105 12.49 -15.04 24.24
CA GLY A 105 11.70 -16.29 24.25
C GLY A 105 10.54 -16.30 23.26
N GLN A 106 10.49 -15.35 22.32
CA GLN A 106 9.54 -15.37 21.21
C GLN A 106 10.00 -16.32 20.10
N ASP A 107 9.02 -16.98 19.44
CA ASP A 107 9.28 -17.78 18.24
C ASP A 107 9.66 -16.82 17.08
N THR A 108 10.58 -17.27 16.23
CA THR A 108 10.97 -16.58 14.98
C THR A 108 10.78 -17.51 13.79
N SER A 109 10.45 -16.98 12.62
CA SER A 109 10.32 -17.76 11.40
C SER A 109 10.74 -16.94 10.17
N TRP A 110 11.42 -17.61 9.25
CA TRP A 110 11.68 -17.09 7.91
C TRP A 110 10.60 -17.58 6.96
N CYS A 111 9.90 -16.69 6.28
CA CYS A 111 8.84 -17.04 5.34
C CYS A 111 8.86 -16.15 4.10
N SER A 112 8.43 -16.70 2.96
CA SER A 112 8.19 -15.92 1.75
C SER A 112 6.86 -15.15 1.86
N LEU A 113 6.67 -14.13 1.01
CA LEU A 113 5.46 -13.30 1.04
C LEU A 113 4.17 -14.11 0.84
N ASP A 114 4.19 -15.11 -0.05
CA ASP A 114 3.07 -16.01 -0.31
C ASP A 114 2.74 -16.92 0.89
N GLN A 115 3.75 -17.31 1.68
CA GLN A 115 3.57 -18.13 2.87
C GLN A 115 3.01 -17.37 4.08
N LEU A 116 3.05 -16.02 4.06
CA LEU A 116 2.54 -15.20 5.17
C LEU A 116 1.07 -15.48 5.48
N ASN A 117 0.27 -15.87 4.49
CA ASN A 117 -1.12 -16.24 4.69
C ASN A 117 -1.34 -17.49 5.59
N ASN A 118 -0.29 -18.30 5.82
CA ASN A 118 -0.33 -19.45 6.73
C ASN A 118 -0.14 -19.05 8.19
N TYR A 119 0.20 -17.80 8.46
CA TYR A 119 0.44 -17.26 9.80
C TYR A 119 -0.74 -16.42 10.27
N LYS A 120 -1.01 -16.43 11.57
CA LYS A 120 -1.96 -15.51 12.19
C LYS A 120 -1.31 -14.13 12.33
N LEU A 121 -1.37 -13.35 11.26
CA LEU A 121 -0.71 -12.05 11.20
C LEU A 121 -1.44 -10.98 12.01
N LEU A 122 -0.67 -10.13 12.68
CA LEU A 122 -1.17 -8.89 13.28
C LEU A 122 -1.83 -8.02 12.19
N PRO A 123 -2.93 -7.30 12.47
CA PRO A 123 -3.57 -6.43 11.47
C PRO A 123 -2.58 -5.49 10.77
N THR A 124 -1.73 -4.81 11.54
CA THR A 124 -0.66 -3.95 11.01
C THR A 124 0.32 -4.70 10.09
N MET A 125 0.60 -5.97 10.36
CA MET A 125 1.48 -6.77 9.50
C MET A 125 0.86 -7.03 8.13
N ARG A 126 -0.45 -7.30 8.06
CA ARG A 126 -1.16 -7.46 6.77
C ARG A 126 -1.09 -6.19 5.93
N GLU A 127 -1.31 -5.04 6.55
CA GLU A 127 -1.20 -3.73 5.89
C GLU A 127 0.23 -3.45 5.42
N ILE A 128 1.24 -3.80 6.24
CA ILE A 128 2.64 -3.68 5.83
C ILE A 128 2.92 -4.55 4.60
N VAL A 129 2.45 -5.80 4.58
CA VAL A 129 2.63 -6.70 3.43
C VAL A 129 2.02 -6.09 2.17
N HIS A 130 0.77 -5.60 2.24
CA HIS A 130 0.16 -4.91 1.11
C HIS A 130 0.99 -3.69 0.69
N LYS A 131 1.42 -2.88 1.65
CA LYS A 131 2.19 -1.66 1.37
C LYS A 131 3.57 -1.93 0.76
N ILE A 132 4.25 -3.01 1.13
CA ILE A 132 5.55 -3.36 0.56
C ILE A 132 5.45 -4.09 -0.77
N SER A 133 4.33 -4.77 -1.06
CA SER A 133 4.08 -5.46 -2.32
C SER A 133 3.56 -4.52 -3.42
N LEU A 134 2.96 -3.40 -3.06
CA LEU A 134 2.47 -2.40 -4.01
C LEU A 134 3.59 -1.43 -4.42
N PRO A 135 3.68 -1.04 -5.71
CA PRO A 135 4.67 -0.08 -6.19
C PRO A 135 4.39 1.34 -5.65
N LYS A 136 5.39 2.23 -5.77
CA LYS A 136 5.25 3.63 -5.37
C LYS A 136 4.52 4.50 -6.39
N HIS A 137 4.33 4.00 -7.59
CA HIS A 137 3.55 4.67 -8.62
C HIS A 137 2.89 3.65 -9.53
N TYR A 138 1.78 4.02 -10.13
CA TYR A 138 1.15 3.26 -11.20
C TYR A 138 0.62 4.18 -12.30
N TRP A 139 0.58 3.65 -13.51
CA TRP A 139 0.10 4.38 -14.67
C TRP A 139 -1.37 4.09 -14.93
N ILE A 140 -2.13 5.15 -15.27
CA ILE A 140 -3.53 5.09 -15.70
C ILE A 140 -3.56 5.41 -17.18
N THR A 141 -4.16 4.55 -18.00
CA THR A 141 -4.31 4.83 -19.43
C THR A 141 -5.19 6.07 -19.65
N PRO A 142 -4.87 6.91 -20.65
CA PRO A 142 -5.82 7.93 -21.09
C PRO A 142 -7.12 7.27 -21.58
N ASP A 143 -8.22 8.01 -21.48
CA ASP A 143 -9.55 7.57 -21.95
C ASP A 143 -9.63 7.72 -23.48
N ASP A 144 -8.80 6.96 -24.18
CA ASP A 144 -8.72 6.91 -25.64
C ASP A 144 -9.02 5.49 -26.09
N HIS A 145 -10.21 5.31 -26.64
CA HIS A 145 -10.79 4.01 -26.90
C HIS A 145 -10.07 3.32 -28.07
N HIS A 146 -9.52 2.11 -27.83
CA HIS A 146 -8.94 1.23 -28.84
C HIS A 146 -7.74 1.81 -29.62
N SER A 147 -7.05 2.81 -29.06
CA SER A 147 -5.92 3.44 -29.73
C SER A 147 -4.66 2.59 -29.62
N GLU A 148 -4.02 2.32 -30.77
CA GLU A 148 -2.70 1.70 -30.81
C GLU A 148 -1.68 2.56 -30.06
N SER A 149 -1.86 3.89 -30.01
CA SER A 149 -1.00 4.80 -29.25
C SER A 149 -1.04 4.53 -27.75
N VAL A 150 -2.15 4.01 -27.19
CA VAL A 150 -2.23 3.60 -25.77
C VAL A 150 -1.40 2.35 -25.54
N ILE A 151 -1.36 1.41 -26.48
CA ILE A 151 -0.54 0.20 -26.38
C ILE A 151 0.95 0.58 -26.42
N GLU A 152 1.34 1.48 -27.33
CA GLU A 152 2.72 2.00 -27.41
C GLU A 152 3.14 2.67 -26.11
N LYS A 153 2.31 3.58 -25.58
CA LYS A 153 2.57 4.23 -24.26
C LYS A 153 2.62 3.23 -23.11
N CYS A 154 1.74 2.21 -23.13
CA CYS A 154 1.78 1.14 -22.15
C CYS A 154 3.14 0.45 -22.16
N HIS A 155 3.64 0.11 -23.35
CA HIS A 155 4.95 -0.49 -23.51
C HIS A 155 6.09 0.41 -23.01
N GLU A 156 6.06 1.71 -23.33
CA GLU A 156 7.03 2.70 -22.80
C GLU A 156 7.05 2.74 -21.27
N HIS A 157 5.85 2.78 -20.64
CA HIS A 157 5.74 2.77 -19.18
C HIS A 157 6.24 1.47 -18.55
N LEU A 158 5.97 0.32 -19.18
CA LEU A 158 6.44 -0.98 -18.70
C LEU A 158 7.97 -1.10 -18.80
N ILE A 159 8.57 -0.65 -19.91
CA ILE A 159 10.04 -0.54 -20.05
C ILE A 159 10.63 0.36 -18.96
N ALA A 160 9.94 1.46 -18.61
CA ALA A 160 10.36 2.36 -17.54
C ALA A 160 10.15 1.79 -16.12
N GLY A 161 9.67 0.55 -15.98
CA GLY A 161 9.53 -0.16 -14.71
C GLY A 161 8.18 0.02 -14.02
N THR A 162 7.14 0.42 -14.74
CA THR A 162 5.77 0.45 -14.20
C THR A 162 5.29 -0.96 -13.90
N MET A 163 4.85 -1.22 -12.66
CA MET A 163 4.43 -2.54 -12.19
C MET A 163 2.91 -2.70 -12.08
N ILE A 164 2.15 -1.61 -12.20
CA ILE A 164 0.68 -1.62 -12.26
C ILE A 164 0.24 -0.69 -13.39
N VAL A 165 -0.58 -1.22 -14.28
CA VAL A 165 -1.28 -0.48 -15.34
C VAL A 165 -2.78 -0.53 -15.06
N GLN A 166 -3.41 0.62 -14.88
CA GLN A 166 -4.86 0.72 -14.81
C GLN A 166 -5.41 1.04 -16.20
N LEU A 167 -6.03 0.05 -16.83
CA LEU A 167 -6.76 0.25 -18.07
C LEU A 167 -8.10 0.91 -17.78
N ARG A 168 -8.20 2.20 -18.10
CA ARG A 168 -9.36 3.02 -17.83
C ARG A 168 -10.11 3.34 -19.10
N SER A 169 -11.42 3.08 -19.11
CA SER A 169 -12.33 3.49 -20.17
C SER A 169 -13.72 3.78 -19.62
N LYS A 170 -14.38 4.81 -20.17
CA LYS A 170 -15.79 5.11 -19.89
C LYS A 170 -16.76 4.32 -20.77
N ALA A 171 -16.25 3.72 -21.86
CA ALA A 171 -17.00 2.85 -22.75
C ALA A 171 -16.52 1.41 -22.65
N PRO A 172 -17.33 0.41 -23.04
CA PRO A 172 -16.89 -0.96 -23.16
C PRO A 172 -15.71 -1.06 -24.13
N LEU A 173 -14.77 -1.96 -23.80
CA LEU A 173 -13.60 -2.26 -24.62
C LEU A 173 -13.75 -3.65 -25.25
N ASP A 174 -13.18 -3.84 -26.44
CA ASP A 174 -13.12 -5.16 -27.07
C ASP A 174 -12.19 -6.10 -26.30
N GLN A 175 -12.60 -7.36 -26.19
CA GLN A 175 -11.82 -8.38 -25.50
C GLN A 175 -10.40 -8.48 -26.07
N SER A 176 -10.28 -8.48 -27.42
CA SER A 176 -8.97 -8.58 -28.09
C SER A 176 -8.01 -7.42 -27.73
N TYR A 177 -8.55 -6.24 -27.41
CA TYR A 177 -7.77 -5.09 -26.97
C TYR A 177 -7.29 -5.27 -25.52
N ILE A 178 -8.17 -5.74 -24.64
CA ILE A 178 -7.82 -6.07 -23.26
C ILE A 178 -6.74 -7.16 -23.24
N ASP A 179 -6.90 -8.21 -24.06
CA ASP A 179 -5.96 -9.32 -24.17
C ASP A 179 -4.56 -8.85 -24.58
N LYS A 180 -4.47 -7.93 -25.53
CA LYS A 180 -3.18 -7.36 -25.97
C LYS A 180 -2.47 -6.66 -24.81
N ILE A 181 -3.17 -5.78 -24.07
CA ILE A 181 -2.58 -5.04 -22.97
C ILE A 181 -2.26 -5.99 -21.80
N TYR A 182 -3.10 -6.99 -21.52
CA TYR A 182 -2.85 -7.98 -20.49
C TYR A 182 -1.57 -8.77 -20.78
N ARG A 183 -1.42 -9.32 -22.00
CA ARG A 183 -0.21 -10.05 -22.39
C ARG A 183 1.03 -9.16 -22.27
N LEU A 184 0.94 -7.92 -22.72
CA LEU A 184 2.03 -6.96 -22.59
C LEU A 184 2.41 -6.73 -21.13
N CYS A 185 1.44 -6.58 -20.22
CA CYS A 185 1.73 -6.48 -18.79
C CYS A 185 2.40 -7.75 -18.25
N GLN A 186 1.94 -8.95 -18.66
CA GLN A 186 2.53 -10.21 -18.20
C GLN A 186 3.99 -10.38 -18.66
N ASP A 187 4.34 -9.95 -19.88
CA ASP A 187 5.72 -10.00 -20.40
C ASP A 187 6.70 -9.18 -19.52
N TYR A 188 6.19 -8.15 -18.84
CA TYR A 188 6.96 -7.31 -17.92
C TYR A 188 6.67 -7.59 -16.44
N GLN A 189 5.94 -8.66 -16.11
CA GLN A 189 5.53 -9.01 -14.74
C GLN A 189 4.77 -7.88 -14.02
N ALA A 190 4.06 -7.06 -14.78
CA ALA A 190 3.21 -6.00 -14.28
C ALA A 190 1.76 -6.47 -14.17
N SER A 191 1.00 -5.89 -13.23
CA SER A 191 -0.41 -6.18 -13.02
C SER A 191 -1.30 -5.28 -13.88
N LEU A 192 -2.26 -5.88 -14.58
CA LEU A 192 -3.34 -5.16 -15.26
C LEU A 192 -4.56 -5.02 -14.36
N ILE A 193 -4.96 -3.79 -14.08
CA ILE A 193 -6.14 -3.44 -13.27
C ILE A 193 -7.19 -2.81 -14.19
N LEU A 194 -8.42 -3.36 -14.20
CA LEU A 194 -9.50 -2.86 -15.06
C LEU A 194 -10.37 -1.83 -14.35
N ASN A 195 -10.53 -0.66 -14.98
CA ASN A 195 -11.50 0.37 -14.62
C ASN A 195 -12.37 0.69 -15.84
N ILE A 196 -13.28 -0.23 -16.16
CA ILE A 196 -14.15 -0.20 -17.34
C ILE A 196 -15.59 -0.53 -16.94
N PRO A 197 -16.61 -0.10 -17.72
CA PRO A 197 -17.97 -0.58 -17.57
C PRO A 197 -18.04 -2.10 -17.81
N ASN A 198 -19.04 -2.75 -17.23
CA ASN A 198 -19.30 -4.19 -17.43
C ASN A 198 -18.04 -5.08 -17.20
N LYS A 199 -17.59 -5.15 -15.96
CA LYS A 199 -16.42 -5.96 -15.54
C LYS A 199 -16.66 -7.48 -15.67
N THR A 200 -17.11 -7.95 -16.85
CA THR A 200 -17.35 -9.37 -17.15
C THR A 200 -16.06 -10.12 -17.55
N TYR A 201 -14.97 -9.41 -17.78
CA TYR A 201 -13.68 -9.97 -18.23
C TYR A 201 -12.76 -10.34 -17.07
N GLN A 202 -13.32 -11.03 -16.07
CA GLN A 202 -12.65 -11.34 -14.81
C GLN A 202 -11.41 -12.22 -14.95
N GLU A 203 -11.35 -13.02 -16.02
CA GLU A 203 -10.27 -14.00 -16.23
C GLU A 203 -8.95 -13.35 -16.69
N LEU A 204 -9.03 -12.23 -17.43
CA LEU A 204 -7.87 -11.60 -18.09
C LEU A 204 -7.46 -10.27 -17.43
N CYS A 205 -7.39 -10.26 -16.12
CA CYS A 205 -6.81 -9.15 -15.37
C CYS A 205 -6.32 -9.63 -14.02
N ASP A 206 -5.47 -8.81 -13.40
CA ASP A 206 -4.96 -9.06 -12.05
C ASP A 206 -5.78 -8.34 -10.97
N GLY A 207 -6.71 -7.48 -11.38
CA GLY A 207 -7.57 -6.78 -10.45
C GLY A 207 -8.56 -5.80 -11.09
N TRP A 208 -9.33 -5.16 -10.21
CA TRP A 208 -10.33 -4.16 -10.57
C TRP A 208 -10.07 -2.84 -9.86
N HIS A 209 -10.45 -1.77 -10.51
CA HIS A 209 -10.53 -0.46 -9.89
C HIS A 209 -11.96 0.07 -9.97
N LEU A 210 -12.57 0.30 -8.81
CA LEU A 210 -13.93 0.83 -8.71
C LEU A 210 -13.90 2.36 -8.78
N THR A 211 -14.91 2.92 -9.43
CA THR A 211 -15.24 4.33 -9.27
C THR A 211 -15.88 4.56 -7.90
N SER A 212 -15.92 5.80 -7.43
CA SER A 212 -16.63 6.17 -6.19
C SER A 212 -18.13 5.80 -6.26
N ASN A 213 -18.78 5.97 -7.41
CA ASN A 213 -20.18 5.58 -7.56
C ASN A 213 -20.40 4.06 -7.44
N GLU A 214 -19.51 3.25 -8.00
CA GLU A 214 -19.56 1.79 -7.84
C GLU A 214 -19.34 1.40 -6.37
N LEU A 215 -18.34 2.02 -5.70
CA LEU A 215 -18.10 1.81 -4.28
C LEU A 215 -19.37 2.00 -3.45
N LEU A 216 -20.07 3.13 -3.65
CA LEU A 216 -21.25 3.47 -2.86
C LEU A 216 -22.43 2.49 -3.05
N SER A 217 -22.43 1.72 -4.14
CA SER A 217 -23.45 0.70 -4.41
C SER A 217 -23.15 -0.67 -3.80
N LEU A 218 -21.95 -0.88 -3.23
CA LEU A 218 -21.48 -2.15 -2.72
C LEU A 218 -21.45 -2.19 -1.19
N ASN A 219 -21.77 -3.36 -0.63
CA ASN A 219 -21.65 -3.62 0.80
C ASN A 219 -20.55 -4.65 1.13
N GLU A 220 -20.03 -5.33 0.12
CA GLU A 220 -18.99 -6.35 0.23
C GLU A 220 -18.05 -6.33 -0.98
N ARG A 221 -16.94 -7.03 -0.88
CA ARG A 221 -15.95 -7.15 -1.95
C ARG A 221 -16.56 -7.82 -3.19
N PRO A 222 -16.48 -7.21 -4.39
CA PRO A 222 -17.12 -7.72 -5.60
C PRO A 222 -16.27 -8.75 -6.37
N CYS A 223 -15.06 -9.05 -5.93
CA CYS A 223 -14.14 -9.97 -6.60
C CYS A 223 -13.39 -10.86 -5.61
N ASP A 224 -12.81 -11.95 -6.12
CA ASP A 224 -12.02 -12.88 -5.33
C ASP A 224 -10.81 -12.22 -4.66
N ASN A 225 -10.38 -12.78 -3.53
CA ASN A 225 -9.26 -12.25 -2.73
C ASN A 225 -7.89 -12.36 -3.43
N ASN A 226 -7.77 -13.14 -4.51
CA ASN A 226 -6.56 -13.24 -5.34
C ASN A 226 -6.46 -12.14 -6.40
N LYS A 227 -7.50 -11.30 -6.56
CA LYS A 227 -7.52 -10.14 -7.45
C LYS A 227 -7.31 -8.86 -6.65
N LEU A 228 -6.50 -7.94 -7.13
CA LEU A 228 -6.36 -6.61 -6.51
C LEU A 228 -7.63 -5.79 -6.68
N LEU A 229 -8.09 -5.17 -5.60
CA LEU A 229 -9.22 -4.27 -5.61
C LEU A 229 -8.78 -2.84 -5.24
N GLY A 230 -8.69 -1.98 -6.23
CA GLY A 230 -8.49 -0.55 -6.06
C GLY A 230 -9.83 0.21 -6.05
N VAL A 231 -9.87 1.36 -5.41
CA VAL A 231 -11.08 2.21 -5.34
C VAL A 231 -10.72 3.68 -5.46
N SER A 232 -11.44 4.40 -6.33
CA SER A 232 -11.37 5.87 -6.38
C SER A 232 -12.14 6.48 -5.22
N THR A 233 -11.49 7.38 -4.47
CA THR A 233 -12.08 8.08 -3.33
C THR A 233 -11.81 9.58 -3.40
N HIS A 234 -12.73 10.38 -2.82
CA HIS A 234 -12.67 11.84 -2.82
C HIS A 234 -12.74 12.44 -1.41
N ASN A 235 -13.01 11.62 -0.40
CA ASN A 235 -13.19 12.05 0.99
C ASN A 235 -12.96 10.89 1.96
N ALA A 236 -12.96 11.21 3.27
CA ALA A 236 -12.74 10.24 4.33
C ALA A 236 -13.85 9.17 4.44
N LEU A 237 -15.10 9.51 4.14
CA LEU A 237 -16.21 8.55 4.22
C LEU A 237 -16.10 7.47 3.14
N GLU A 238 -15.69 7.86 1.93
CA GLU A 238 -15.42 6.91 0.86
C GLU A 238 -14.22 6.02 1.17
N ALA A 239 -13.15 6.57 1.77
CA ALA A 239 -12.00 5.79 2.22
C ALA A 239 -12.40 4.74 3.28
N GLU A 240 -13.22 5.12 4.27
CA GLU A 240 -13.76 4.21 5.27
C GLU A 240 -14.67 3.13 4.64
N HIS A 241 -15.47 3.49 3.64
CA HIS A 241 -16.29 2.52 2.93
C HIS A 241 -15.43 1.53 2.13
N ALA A 242 -14.36 1.99 1.48
CA ALA A 242 -13.42 1.10 0.79
C ALA A 242 -12.77 0.09 1.76
N GLU A 243 -12.46 0.49 3.00
CA GLU A 243 -11.99 -0.45 4.04
C GLU A 243 -13.05 -1.49 4.38
N ARG A 244 -14.32 -1.09 4.54
CA ARG A 244 -15.41 -2.02 4.87
C ARG A 244 -15.62 -3.12 3.82
N ILE A 245 -15.45 -2.80 2.54
CA ILE A 245 -15.52 -3.78 1.46
C ILE A 245 -14.20 -4.52 1.23
N SER A 246 -13.20 -4.33 2.11
CA SER A 246 -11.89 -4.98 2.02
C SER A 246 -11.15 -4.66 0.71
N ALA A 247 -11.13 -3.39 0.29
CA ALA A 247 -10.27 -2.94 -0.79
C ALA A 247 -8.79 -3.13 -0.43
N ASP A 248 -7.92 -3.30 -1.43
CA ASP A 248 -6.47 -3.47 -1.22
C ASP A 248 -5.73 -2.14 -1.24
N TYR A 249 -6.27 -1.15 -1.94
CA TYR A 249 -5.75 0.23 -1.97
C TYR A 249 -6.83 1.21 -2.44
N ILE A 250 -6.59 2.49 -2.16
CA ILE A 250 -7.43 3.57 -2.67
C ILE A 250 -6.61 4.57 -3.49
N SER A 251 -7.24 5.23 -4.46
CA SER A 251 -6.72 6.44 -5.08
C SER A 251 -7.52 7.65 -4.60
N LEU A 252 -6.84 8.61 -4.00
CA LEU A 252 -7.43 9.82 -3.45
C LEU A 252 -7.24 10.99 -4.41
N SER A 253 -8.32 11.60 -4.86
CA SER A 253 -8.30 12.64 -5.89
C SER A 253 -9.44 13.65 -5.80
N PRO A 254 -9.26 14.86 -6.41
CA PRO A 254 -7.99 15.41 -6.88
C PRO A 254 -7.23 16.09 -5.73
N VAL A 255 -5.92 15.83 -5.60
CA VAL A 255 -5.10 16.48 -4.56
C VAL A 255 -4.68 17.88 -4.98
N SER A 256 -4.31 18.07 -6.25
CA SER A 256 -4.00 19.37 -6.84
C SER A 256 -4.89 19.61 -8.06
N SER A 257 -5.01 20.85 -8.51
CA SER A 257 -5.79 21.19 -9.70
C SER A 257 -5.29 20.43 -10.93
N THR A 258 -6.20 19.95 -11.75
CA THR A 258 -5.90 19.18 -12.94
C THR A 258 -6.86 19.54 -14.08
N PRO A 259 -6.40 19.53 -15.32
CA PRO A 259 -7.29 19.78 -16.47
C PRO A 259 -8.46 18.80 -16.55
N SER A 260 -8.25 17.56 -16.14
CA SER A 260 -9.26 16.49 -16.18
C SER A 260 -10.43 16.71 -15.20
N HIS A 261 -10.25 17.54 -14.17
CA HIS A 261 -11.24 17.82 -13.13
C HIS A 261 -11.28 19.31 -12.77
N SER A 262 -11.25 20.18 -13.78
CA SER A 262 -11.18 21.65 -13.61
C SER A 262 -12.36 22.24 -12.80
N HIS A 263 -13.48 21.51 -12.67
CA HIS A 263 -14.68 21.96 -11.95
C HIS A 263 -14.74 21.47 -10.50
N ILE A 264 -13.82 20.60 -10.07
CA ILE A 264 -13.78 20.07 -8.70
C ILE A 264 -12.64 20.78 -7.95
N PRO A 265 -12.94 21.47 -6.84
CA PRO A 265 -11.87 22.06 -6.04
C PRO A 265 -10.94 20.95 -5.51
N PRO A 266 -9.61 21.13 -5.58
CA PRO A 266 -8.67 20.14 -5.08
C PRO A 266 -8.75 20.04 -3.55
N LEU A 267 -8.54 18.83 -3.04
CA LEU A 267 -8.48 18.54 -1.61
C LEU A 267 -7.33 19.30 -0.91
N GLY A 268 -6.22 19.48 -1.62
CA GLY A 268 -4.99 19.99 -1.03
C GLY A 268 -4.24 18.94 -0.20
N TRP A 269 -2.96 19.20 0.01
CA TRP A 269 -2.04 18.27 0.69
C TRP A 269 -2.38 18.01 2.16
N GLN A 270 -2.92 19.04 2.87
CA GLN A 270 -3.27 18.89 4.27
C GLN A 270 -4.47 17.94 4.45
N ALA A 271 -5.55 18.14 3.68
CA ALA A 271 -6.72 17.25 3.75
C ALA A 271 -6.37 15.83 3.30
N ALA A 272 -5.51 15.68 2.28
CA ALA A 272 -5.00 14.37 1.87
C ALA A 272 -4.23 13.69 3.01
N SER A 273 -3.35 14.42 3.71
CA SER A 273 -2.62 13.90 4.88
C SER A 273 -3.57 13.45 5.99
N ASP A 274 -4.62 14.24 6.27
CA ASP A 274 -5.60 13.93 7.32
C ASP A 274 -6.41 12.65 6.98
N ILE A 275 -6.72 12.43 5.70
CA ILE A 275 -7.40 11.21 5.24
C ILE A 275 -6.45 10.01 5.34
N ILE A 276 -5.19 10.14 4.87
CA ILE A 276 -4.17 9.08 4.95
C ILE A 276 -3.96 8.62 6.40
N ARG A 277 -3.91 9.56 7.35
CA ARG A 277 -3.73 9.23 8.79
C ARG A 277 -4.88 8.45 9.39
N LYS A 278 -6.06 8.51 8.79
CA LYS A 278 -7.28 7.83 9.26
C LYS A 278 -7.55 6.53 8.50
N SER A 279 -6.92 6.32 7.36
CA SER A 279 -7.10 5.12 6.53
C SER A 279 -6.05 4.08 6.84
N ASN A 280 -6.48 2.83 7.00
CA ASN A 280 -5.61 1.66 7.12
C ASN A 280 -5.20 1.11 5.73
N LEU A 281 -5.80 1.60 4.65
CA LEU A 281 -5.45 1.19 3.28
C LEU A 281 -4.25 1.97 2.74
N PRO A 282 -3.43 1.35 1.86
CA PRO A 282 -2.49 2.07 1.01
C PRO A 282 -3.21 3.12 0.17
N VAL A 283 -2.74 4.39 0.24
CA VAL A 283 -3.35 5.53 -0.45
C VAL A 283 -2.44 6.02 -1.56
N TYR A 284 -2.87 5.94 -2.79
CA TYR A 284 -2.24 6.62 -3.91
C TYR A 284 -2.85 8.00 -4.12
N LEU A 285 -2.02 9.01 -4.27
CA LEU A 285 -2.48 10.36 -4.58
C LEU A 285 -2.63 10.53 -6.10
N LEU A 286 -3.72 11.16 -6.51
CA LEU A 286 -4.05 11.41 -7.91
C LEU A 286 -4.53 12.85 -8.09
N GLY A 287 -4.32 13.42 -9.28
CA GLY A 287 -4.65 14.80 -9.63
C GLY A 287 -3.47 15.74 -9.43
N GLY A 288 -2.85 16.14 -10.54
CA GLY A 288 -1.66 17.00 -10.57
C GLY A 288 -0.42 16.34 -9.98
N MET A 289 -0.33 15.02 -10.03
CA MET A 289 0.83 14.26 -9.53
C MET A 289 1.86 14.06 -10.63
N SER A 290 3.13 14.14 -10.24
CA SER A 290 4.29 13.85 -11.08
C SER A 290 5.40 13.23 -10.23
N LYS A 291 6.46 12.72 -10.87
CA LYS A 291 7.61 12.11 -10.15
C LYS A 291 8.26 13.08 -9.15
N GLU A 292 8.26 14.39 -9.43
CA GLU A 292 8.86 15.42 -8.57
C GLU A 292 8.16 15.55 -7.21
N VAL A 293 6.86 15.20 -7.12
CA VAL A 293 6.11 15.27 -5.86
C VAL A 293 6.04 13.93 -5.13
N LEU A 294 6.65 12.87 -5.65
CA LEU A 294 6.60 11.54 -5.05
C LEU A 294 7.14 11.54 -3.61
N ASP A 295 8.29 12.16 -3.37
CA ASP A 295 8.88 12.20 -2.03
C ASP A 295 7.98 12.94 -1.03
N LYS A 296 7.32 14.00 -1.47
CA LYS A 296 6.33 14.70 -0.67
C LYS A 296 5.12 13.81 -0.35
N ALA A 297 4.61 13.04 -1.32
CA ALA A 297 3.53 12.09 -1.11
C ALA A 297 3.92 11.03 -0.07
N LEU A 298 5.10 10.44 -0.21
CA LEU A 298 5.63 9.45 0.74
C LEU A 298 5.80 10.03 2.14
N SER A 299 6.24 11.29 2.26
CA SER A 299 6.48 11.95 3.55
C SER A 299 5.22 12.13 4.40
N ILE A 300 4.05 12.26 3.78
CA ILE A 300 2.75 12.34 4.47
C ILE A 300 2.10 10.96 4.71
N GLY A 301 2.78 9.87 4.35
CA GLY A 301 2.33 8.50 4.56
C GLY A 301 1.58 7.86 3.39
N ALA A 302 1.50 8.53 2.23
CA ALA A 302 0.92 7.92 1.04
C ALA A 302 1.71 6.67 0.60
N GLN A 303 1.04 5.74 -0.08
CA GLN A 303 1.69 4.62 -0.78
C GLN A 303 2.56 5.14 -1.92
N GLY A 304 2.05 6.16 -2.59
CA GLY A 304 2.69 6.73 -3.75
C GLY A 304 1.74 7.63 -4.53
N ILE A 305 1.94 7.68 -5.82
CA ILE A 305 1.20 8.53 -6.76
C ILE A 305 0.66 7.70 -7.93
N ALA A 306 -0.42 8.21 -8.54
CA ALA A 306 -0.96 7.67 -9.78
C ALA A 306 -1.22 8.78 -10.79
N GLY A 307 -1.15 8.47 -12.06
CA GLY A 307 -1.38 9.47 -13.08
C GLY A 307 -1.44 8.94 -14.50
N ILE A 308 -1.84 9.85 -15.41
CA ILE A 308 -2.02 9.56 -16.84
C ILE A 308 -0.79 10.00 -17.64
N SER A 309 -0.22 11.17 -17.34
CA SER A 309 0.73 11.85 -18.25
C SER A 309 2.12 12.12 -17.68
N GLN A 310 2.31 12.08 -16.37
CA GLN A 310 3.57 12.54 -15.72
C GLN A 310 4.12 11.56 -14.69
N ILE A 311 3.84 10.27 -14.87
CA ILE A 311 4.24 9.20 -13.95
C ILE A 311 5.35 8.34 -14.54
#